data_815f0c5e5cfe92046cc70edb8760c2e6
#
_entry.id   815f0c5e5cfe92046cc70edb8760c2e6
#
_cell.length_a   1.000
_cell.length_b   1.000
_cell.length_c   1.000
_cell.angle_alpha   90.00
_cell.angle_beta   90.00
_cell.angle_gamma   90.00
#
_symmetry.space_group_name_H-M   'P 1'
#
loop_
_entity.id
_entity.type
_entity.pdbx_description
1 polymer ?
#
loop_
_entity_poly.entity_id
_entity_poly.type
_entity_poly.pdbx_seq_one_letter_code
_entity_poly.pdbx_strand_id
1 'polypeptide(L)'
;MANVVSVNISERKGEQKHPVPEIQLKFRHGIVGDAHAGDWHRQISLLAEESVDTMRASCPIPLDPGGFAENLNTEGIDLKHLPVGTHLRIGETEVEVTQIGKECHSDCAIKQAVGRCVMPTEGIFAVVVREGVVRPGDEIEILEAEA
;
A
#
# COMPACT_ATOMS: atom_id res chain seq x y z
N MET A 1 14.86 3.39 -10.78
CA MET A 1 13.48 3.17 -11.24
C MET A 1 12.62 2.73 -10.06
N ALA A 2 11.36 3.16 -10.03
CA ALA A 2 10.47 2.74 -8.97
C ALA A 2 10.03 1.28 -9.17
N ASN A 3 9.96 0.54 -8.10
CA ASN A 3 9.55 -0.86 -8.16
C ASN A 3 8.87 -1.32 -6.87
N VAL A 4 8.18 -2.45 -6.98
CA VAL A 4 7.52 -3.11 -5.86
C VAL A 4 8.55 -3.90 -5.08
N VAL A 5 8.65 -3.66 -3.77
CA VAL A 5 9.56 -4.39 -2.88
C VAL A 5 8.86 -5.65 -2.34
N SER A 6 7.61 -5.52 -1.93
CA SER A 6 6.83 -6.65 -1.45
C SER A 6 5.34 -6.43 -1.66
N VAL A 7 4.59 -7.53 -1.68
CA VAL A 7 3.12 -7.53 -1.75
C VAL A 7 2.58 -8.31 -0.56
N ASN A 8 1.60 -7.75 0.13
CA ASN A 8 1.15 -8.24 1.43
C ASN A 8 -0.37 -8.27 1.52
N ILE A 9 -0.89 -9.26 2.24
CA ILE A 9 -2.34 -9.37 2.50
C ILE A 9 -2.59 -9.76 3.96
N SER A 10 -3.82 -9.54 4.41
CA SER A 10 -4.30 -10.05 5.69
C SER A 10 -5.75 -10.53 5.52
N GLU A 11 -6.17 -11.42 6.41
CA GLU A 11 -7.55 -11.94 6.41
C GLU A 11 -8.51 -11.00 7.13
N ARG A 12 -8.00 -10.16 8.04
CA ARG A 12 -8.82 -9.25 8.86
C ARG A 12 -8.28 -7.83 8.82
N LYS A 13 -9.19 -6.86 8.89
CA LYS A 13 -8.84 -5.44 9.02
C LYS A 13 -8.25 -5.17 10.41
N GLY A 14 -7.37 -4.17 10.47
CA GLY A 14 -6.74 -3.75 11.73
C GLY A 14 -5.58 -4.63 12.17
N GLU A 15 -5.24 -5.66 11.42
CA GLU A 15 -4.11 -6.54 11.69
C GLU A 15 -2.95 -6.25 10.76
N GLN A 16 -1.76 -6.61 11.18
CA GLN A 16 -0.59 -6.56 10.29
C GLN A 16 -0.79 -7.54 9.14
N LYS A 17 -0.31 -7.15 7.96
CA LYS A 17 -0.34 -8.00 6.77
C LYS A 17 0.95 -8.81 6.70
N HIS A 18 0.95 -9.85 5.89
CA HIS A 18 2.13 -10.69 5.68
C HIS A 18 2.46 -10.77 4.19
N PRO A 19 3.76 -10.88 3.84
CA PRO A 19 4.18 -10.99 2.44
C PRO A 19 3.68 -12.28 1.79
N VAL A 20 3.32 -12.16 0.51
CA VAL A 20 2.94 -13.30 -0.34
C VAL A 20 3.73 -13.23 -1.64
N PRO A 21 3.82 -14.35 -2.40
CA PRO A 21 4.60 -14.37 -3.65
C PRO A 21 4.03 -13.48 -4.75
N GLU A 22 2.72 -13.27 -4.75
CA GLU A 22 2.05 -12.43 -5.74
C GLU A 22 0.65 -12.08 -5.26
N ILE A 23 0.08 -11.01 -5.83
CA ILE A 23 -1.30 -10.61 -5.59
C ILE A 23 -2.02 -10.46 -6.91
N GLN A 24 -3.32 -10.74 -6.90
CA GLN A 24 -4.19 -10.54 -8.06
C GLN A 24 -5.08 -9.32 -7.81
N LEU A 25 -5.01 -8.33 -8.71
CA LEU A 25 -5.84 -7.14 -8.67
C LEU A 25 -7.09 -7.36 -9.52
N LYS A 26 -8.25 -7.03 -8.93
CA LYS A 26 -9.53 -7.19 -9.60
C LYS A 26 -10.28 -5.85 -9.60
N PHE A 27 -10.84 -5.48 -10.75
CA PHE A 27 -11.59 -4.24 -10.92
C PHE A 27 -12.80 -4.20 -9.99
N ARG A 28 -13.02 -3.07 -9.33
CA ARG A 28 -14.08 -2.86 -8.33
C ARG A 28 -13.99 -3.76 -7.10
N HIS A 29 -12.81 -4.31 -6.86
CA HIS A 29 -12.62 -5.22 -5.73
C HIS A 29 -11.34 -4.90 -4.96
N GLY A 30 -10.22 -4.82 -5.65
CA GLY A 30 -8.89 -4.65 -5.05
C GLY A 30 -8.09 -5.94 -5.15
N ILE A 31 -7.50 -6.37 -4.04
CA ILE A 31 -6.66 -7.56 -4.02
C ILE A 31 -7.49 -8.76 -3.58
N VAL A 32 -7.52 -9.80 -4.41
CA VAL A 32 -8.24 -11.03 -4.11
C VAL A 32 -7.67 -11.67 -2.84
N GLY A 33 -8.53 -11.93 -1.88
CA GLY A 33 -8.15 -12.54 -0.60
C GLY A 33 -7.71 -11.57 0.49
N ASP A 34 -7.64 -10.26 0.20
CA ASP A 34 -7.25 -9.27 1.20
C ASP A 34 -8.46 -8.71 1.96
N ALA A 35 -8.25 -8.37 3.24
CA ALA A 35 -9.30 -7.87 4.12
C ALA A 35 -9.91 -6.54 3.66
N HIS A 36 -9.13 -5.71 2.98
CA HIS A 36 -9.58 -4.41 2.50
C HIS A 36 -10.22 -4.46 1.11
N ALA A 37 -10.31 -5.63 0.49
CA ALA A 37 -10.95 -5.79 -0.81
C ALA A 37 -12.43 -5.41 -0.72
N GLY A 38 -12.93 -4.75 -1.76
CA GLY A 38 -14.32 -4.33 -1.84
C GLY A 38 -14.49 -3.17 -2.82
N ASP A 39 -15.72 -2.83 -3.12
CA ASP A 39 -16.03 -1.73 -4.05
C ASP A 39 -16.08 -0.40 -3.28
N TRP A 40 -14.91 0.12 -2.98
CA TRP A 40 -14.73 1.38 -2.26
C TRP A 40 -13.40 2.02 -2.64
N HIS A 41 -13.11 3.22 -2.10
CA HIS A 41 -11.94 4.00 -2.52
C HIS A 41 -10.61 3.55 -1.89
N ARG A 42 -10.61 2.67 -0.89
CA ARG A 42 -9.41 2.16 -0.23
C ARG A 42 -9.19 0.67 -0.50
N GLN A 43 -9.28 0.30 -1.78
CA GLN A 43 -9.11 -1.10 -2.19
C GLN A 43 -7.69 -1.60 -1.95
N ILE A 44 -6.69 -0.75 -2.17
CA ILE A 44 -5.28 -1.10 -2.07
C ILE A 44 -4.56 0.01 -1.31
N SER A 45 -3.64 -0.38 -0.42
CA SER A 45 -2.77 0.57 0.28
C SER A 45 -1.33 0.38 -0.16
N LEU A 46 -0.62 1.51 -0.30
CA LEU A 46 0.79 1.54 -0.70
C LEU A 46 1.59 2.34 0.31
N LEU A 47 2.78 1.87 0.64
CA LEU A 47 3.69 2.55 1.57
C LEU A 47 5.11 2.43 1.05
N ALA A 48 5.81 3.57 0.97
CA ALA A 48 7.20 3.59 0.52
C ALA A 48 8.12 2.99 1.58
N GLU A 49 9.07 2.14 1.18
CA GLU A 49 10.10 1.61 2.08
C GLU A 49 10.91 2.75 2.71
N GLU A 50 11.14 3.83 1.96
CA GLU A 50 11.82 5.02 2.47
C GLU A 50 11.12 5.61 3.68
N SER A 51 9.78 5.59 3.70
CA SER A 51 8.99 6.03 4.86
C SER A 51 9.11 5.07 6.04
N VAL A 52 9.15 3.78 5.78
CA VAL A 52 9.35 2.78 6.84
C VAL A 52 10.75 2.90 7.44
N ASP A 53 11.76 3.17 6.62
CA ASP A 53 13.14 3.33 7.07
C ASP A 53 13.30 4.46 8.10
N THR A 54 12.52 5.52 7.99
CA THR A 54 12.56 6.61 8.99
C THR A 54 12.08 6.14 10.36
N MET A 55 11.25 5.11 10.42
CA MET A 55 10.75 4.53 11.67
C MET A 55 11.69 3.48 12.24
N ARG A 56 12.42 2.77 11.40
CA ARG A 56 13.30 1.67 11.82
C ARG A 56 14.37 2.10 12.80
N ALA A 57 14.87 3.32 12.66
CA ALA A 57 15.91 3.87 13.53
C ALA A 57 15.47 4.03 14.98
N SER A 58 14.17 4.20 15.23
CA SER A 58 13.64 4.46 16.58
C SER A 58 12.68 3.37 17.08
N CYS A 59 12.42 2.35 16.28
CA CYS A 59 11.48 1.29 16.64
C CYS A 59 12.20 0.14 17.36
N PRO A 60 11.69 -0.31 18.53
CA PRO A 60 12.33 -1.39 19.30
C PRO A 60 12.09 -2.79 18.74
N ILE A 61 11.20 -2.92 17.76
CA ILE A 61 10.89 -4.21 17.14
C ILE A 61 11.18 -4.16 15.63
N PRO A 62 11.42 -5.31 14.97
CA PRO A 62 11.59 -5.34 13.52
C PRO A 62 10.33 -4.85 12.80
N LEU A 63 10.52 -4.05 11.75
CA LEU A 63 9.44 -3.57 10.90
C LEU A 63 9.49 -4.34 9.58
N ASP A 64 8.73 -5.43 9.54
CA ASP A 64 8.64 -6.30 8.37
C ASP A 64 7.64 -5.75 7.35
N PRO A 65 7.74 -6.14 6.06
CA PRO A 65 6.71 -5.78 5.07
C PRO A 65 5.32 -6.18 5.55
N GLY A 66 4.34 -5.29 5.37
CA GLY A 66 2.98 -5.50 5.84
C GLY A 66 2.75 -5.07 7.28
N GLY A 67 3.80 -4.66 8.01
CA GLY A 67 3.73 -4.33 9.42
C GLY A 67 2.79 -3.17 9.76
N PHE A 68 2.51 -2.29 8.81
CA PHE A 68 1.55 -1.18 8.95
C PHE A 68 0.23 -1.45 8.23
N ALA A 69 -0.04 -2.72 7.91
CA ALA A 69 -1.20 -3.16 7.13
C ALA A 69 -1.20 -2.63 5.69
N GLU A 70 -0.04 -2.30 5.15
CA GLU A 70 0.10 -1.90 3.75
C GLU A 70 0.10 -3.12 2.84
N ASN A 71 -0.52 -2.98 1.67
CA ASN A 71 -0.56 -4.04 0.66
C ASN A 71 0.71 -4.08 -0.17
N LEU A 72 1.22 -2.93 -0.59
CA LEU A 72 2.42 -2.82 -1.41
C LEU A 72 3.46 -1.98 -0.69
N ASN A 73 4.67 -2.52 -0.58
CA ASN A 73 5.86 -1.74 -0.23
C ASN A 73 6.58 -1.39 -1.51
N THR A 74 6.95 -0.12 -1.66
CA THR A 74 7.57 0.41 -2.87
C THR A 74 8.90 1.05 -2.58
N GLU A 75 9.73 1.23 -3.60
CA GLU A 75 10.95 2.05 -3.50
C GLU A 75 11.13 2.87 -4.77
N GLY A 76 11.82 3.99 -4.65
CA GLY A 76 12.14 4.86 -5.78
C GLY A 76 11.03 5.81 -6.20
N ILE A 77 9.94 5.91 -5.43
CA ILE A 77 8.82 6.79 -5.73
C ILE A 77 8.31 7.46 -4.45
N ASP A 78 8.05 8.76 -4.52
CA ASP A 78 7.53 9.55 -3.39
C ASP A 78 6.00 9.53 -3.41
N LEU A 79 5.43 8.48 -2.81
CA LEU A 79 4.00 8.22 -2.88
C LEU A 79 3.15 9.33 -2.25
N LYS A 80 3.56 9.84 -1.10
CA LYS A 80 2.74 10.80 -0.34
C LYS A 80 2.56 12.15 -1.04
N HIS A 81 3.38 12.46 -2.03
CA HIS A 81 3.28 13.69 -2.80
C HIS A 81 2.56 13.52 -4.15
N LEU A 82 2.05 12.34 -4.45
CA LEU A 82 1.27 12.10 -5.66
C LEU A 82 -0.14 12.68 -5.49
N PRO A 83 -0.63 13.52 -6.43
CA PRO A 83 -2.01 14.02 -6.32
C PRO A 83 -3.03 12.89 -6.40
N VAL A 84 -4.15 13.06 -5.70
CA VAL A 84 -5.32 12.21 -5.88
C VAL A 84 -5.75 12.28 -7.35
N GLY A 85 -6.06 11.13 -7.95
CA GLY A 85 -6.36 11.03 -9.38
C GLY A 85 -5.17 10.60 -10.23
N THR A 86 -3.97 10.53 -9.64
CA THR A 86 -2.79 10.05 -10.35
C THR A 86 -2.95 8.57 -10.68
N HIS A 87 -2.64 8.20 -11.92
CA HIS A 87 -2.62 6.81 -12.35
C HIS A 87 -1.20 6.25 -12.27
N LEU A 88 -1.08 5.05 -11.73
CA LEU A 88 0.18 4.33 -11.64
C LEU A 88 0.05 3.02 -12.39
N ARG A 89 1.00 2.74 -13.27
CA ARG A 89 1.15 1.40 -13.84
C ARG A 89 2.07 0.60 -12.93
N ILE A 90 1.59 -0.55 -12.47
CA ILE A 90 2.34 -1.46 -11.60
C ILE A 90 2.38 -2.81 -12.31
N GLY A 91 3.54 -3.16 -12.88
CA GLY A 91 3.65 -4.36 -13.73
C GLY A 91 2.67 -4.30 -14.89
N GLU A 92 1.77 -5.27 -14.96
CA GLU A 92 0.73 -5.33 -16.00
C GLU A 92 -0.58 -4.64 -15.58
N THR A 93 -0.63 -4.09 -14.35
CA THR A 93 -1.85 -3.50 -13.80
C THR A 93 -1.79 -1.98 -13.81
N GLU A 94 -2.95 -1.35 -13.63
CA GLU A 94 -3.05 0.09 -13.44
C GLU A 94 -3.96 0.39 -12.26
N VAL A 95 -3.56 1.36 -11.43
CA VAL A 95 -4.34 1.81 -10.27
C VAL A 95 -4.45 3.33 -10.27
N GLU A 96 -5.47 3.86 -9.62
CA GLU A 96 -5.68 5.30 -9.47
C GLU A 96 -5.62 5.67 -7.99
N VAL A 97 -4.81 6.66 -7.64
CA VAL A 97 -4.70 7.17 -6.27
C VAL A 97 -6.00 7.84 -5.87
N THR A 98 -6.59 7.40 -4.76
CA THR A 98 -7.88 7.90 -4.27
C THR A 98 -7.79 8.64 -2.96
N GLN A 99 -6.75 8.39 -2.16
CA GLN A 99 -6.60 9.02 -0.86
C GLN A 99 -5.13 9.02 -0.46
N ILE A 100 -4.70 10.12 0.18
CA ILE A 100 -3.35 10.23 0.76
C ILE A 100 -3.51 10.28 2.27
N GLY A 101 -2.87 9.34 2.97
CA GLY A 101 -2.99 9.22 4.42
C GLY A 101 -4.36 8.73 4.85
N LYS A 102 -4.56 8.64 6.14
CA LYS A 102 -5.86 8.30 6.74
C LYS A 102 -5.92 8.78 8.17
N GLU A 103 -7.15 8.99 8.68
CA GLU A 103 -7.36 9.25 10.10
C GLU A 103 -7.38 7.94 10.88
N CYS A 104 -6.68 7.92 12.02
CA CYS A 104 -6.71 6.81 12.97
C CYS A 104 -7.37 7.31 14.26
N HIS A 105 -8.58 6.82 14.55
CA HIS A 105 -9.35 7.27 15.70
C HIS A 105 -9.18 6.40 16.95
N SER A 106 -8.54 5.25 16.82
CA SER A 106 -8.36 4.30 17.92
C SER A 106 -7.04 3.57 17.80
N ASP A 107 -6.58 3.01 18.92
CA ASP A 107 -5.39 2.17 18.93
C ASP A 107 -5.72 0.84 18.24
N CYS A 108 -5.10 0.59 17.09
CA CYS A 108 -5.16 -0.69 16.42
C CYS A 108 -3.99 -1.58 16.87
N ALA A 109 -4.01 -2.85 16.50
CA ALA A 109 -2.94 -3.78 16.85
C ALA A 109 -1.57 -3.29 16.37
N ILE A 110 -1.53 -2.61 15.22
CA ILE A 110 -0.30 -2.06 14.66
C ILE A 110 0.28 -0.98 15.56
N LYS A 111 -0.55 -0.01 15.97
CA LYS A 111 -0.12 1.09 16.84
C LYS A 111 0.33 0.57 18.21
N GLN A 112 -0.34 -0.44 18.76
CA GLN A 112 0.04 -1.07 19.99
C GLN A 112 1.40 -1.79 19.88
N ALA A 113 1.65 -2.46 18.76
CA ALA A 113 2.89 -3.18 18.53
C ALA A 113 4.09 -2.26 18.28
N VAL A 114 3.90 -1.19 17.52
CA VAL A 114 4.98 -0.32 17.04
C VAL A 114 5.05 1.01 17.80
N GLY A 115 3.99 1.41 18.46
CA GLY A 115 3.87 2.68 19.19
C GLY A 115 3.29 3.81 18.36
N ARG A 116 3.42 3.75 17.03
CA ARG A 116 2.81 4.71 16.11
C ARG A 116 2.74 4.09 14.71
N CYS A 117 1.98 4.71 13.83
CA CYS A 117 1.79 4.24 12.47
C CYS A 117 2.12 5.35 11.46
N VAL A 118 2.82 5.02 10.37
CA VAL A 118 3.14 5.97 9.30
C VAL A 118 2.05 6.09 8.24
N MET A 119 1.10 5.16 8.21
CA MET A 119 0.01 5.18 7.22
C MET A 119 -0.79 6.48 7.21
N PRO A 120 -1.12 7.10 8.37
CA PRO A 120 -1.87 8.35 8.36
C PRO A 120 -1.24 9.51 7.61
N THR A 121 0.10 9.55 7.54
CA THR A 121 0.83 10.65 6.89
C THR A 121 1.58 10.23 5.63
N GLU A 122 2.04 8.99 5.55
CA GLU A 122 2.93 8.51 4.48
C GLU A 122 2.28 7.53 3.53
N GLY A 123 1.22 6.82 3.97
CA GLY A 123 0.53 5.83 3.16
C GLY A 123 -0.44 6.45 2.17
N ILE A 124 -0.65 5.78 1.04
CA ILE A 124 -1.69 6.16 0.08
C ILE A 124 -2.61 4.99 -0.21
N PHE A 125 -3.77 5.31 -0.75
CA PHE A 125 -4.77 4.32 -1.14
C PHE A 125 -5.12 4.49 -2.61
N ALA A 126 -5.50 3.39 -3.24
CA ALA A 126 -5.80 3.36 -4.67
C ALA A 126 -6.91 2.35 -4.97
N VAL A 127 -7.50 2.51 -6.15
CA VAL A 127 -8.46 1.56 -6.72
C VAL A 127 -7.87 0.94 -7.98
N VAL A 128 -8.32 -0.27 -8.30
CA VAL A 128 -7.86 -0.99 -9.49
C VAL A 128 -8.56 -0.41 -10.73
N VAL A 129 -7.78 -0.03 -11.73
CA VAL A 129 -8.27 0.41 -13.04
C VAL A 129 -8.09 -0.71 -14.07
N ARG A 130 -6.94 -1.39 -14.05
CA ARG A 130 -6.66 -2.53 -14.94
C ARG A 130 -6.26 -3.73 -14.10
N GLU A 131 -6.95 -4.84 -14.32
CA GLU A 131 -6.70 -6.10 -13.62
C GLU A 131 -5.39 -6.76 -14.06
N GLY A 132 -4.85 -7.59 -13.19
CA GLY A 132 -3.67 -8.38 -13.44
C GLY A 132 -3.01 -8.85 -12.16
N VAL A 133 -1.80 -9.37 -12.30
CA VAL A 133 -1.01 -9.90 -11.19
C VAL A 133 0.17 -8.96 -10.92
N VAL A 134 0.44 -8.69 -9.64
CA VAL A 134 1.60 -7.90 -9.21
C VAL A 134 2.51 -8.78 -8.35
N ARG A 135 3.80 -8.71 -8.61
CA ARG A 135 4.83 -9.46 -7.89
C ARG A 135 5.93 -8.51 -7.40
N PRO A 136 6.66 -8.88 -6.34
CA PRO A 136 7.87 -8.14 -5.97
C PRO A 136 8.82 -8.04 -7.17
N GLY A 137 9.39 -6.85 -7.37
CA GLY A 137 10.27 -6.56 -8.50
C GLY A 137 9.57 -5.93 -9.69
N ASP A 138 8.25 -5.89 -9.72
CA ASP A 138 7.50 -5.23 -10.80
C ASP A 138 7.78 -3.74 -10.79
N GLU A 139 7.92 -3.15 -11.99
CA GLU A 139 8.16 -1.71 -12.14
C GLU A 139 6.89 -0.90 -11.89
N ILE A 140 7.10 0.29 -11.33
CA ILE A 140 6.02 1.26 -11.11
C ILE A 140 6.31 2.48 -11.98
N GLU A 141 5.32 2.90 -12.78
CA GLU A 141 5.41 4.07 -13.63
C GLU A 141 4.26 5.02 -13.33
N ILE A 142 4.60 6.30 -13.15
CA ILE A 142 3.58 7.34 -12.97
C ILE A 142 3.04 7.70 -14.34
N LEU A 143 1.73 7.51 -14.53
CA LEU A 143 1.01 7.93 -15.72
C LEU A 143 0.44 9.33 -15.47
N GLU A 144 0.15 10.08 -16.52
CA GLU A 144 -0.44 11.40 -16.33
C GLU A 144 -1.82 11.27 -15.69
N ALA A 145 -2.08 12.16 -14.71
CA ALA A 145 -3.41 12.26 -14.14
C ALA A 145 -4.35 12.83 -15.21
N GLU A 146 -5.52 12.22 -15.36
CA GLU A 146 -6.53 12.78 -16.26
C GLU A 146 -7.07 14.07 -15.67
N ALA A 147 -7.07 15.10 -16.47
CA ALA A 147 -7.56 16.42 -16.09
C ALA A 147 -9.10 16.42 -15.93
#